data_b9a465a8a7d1221f992d540b68f6c7d1
#
_entry.id   b9a465a8a7d1221f992d540b68f6c7d1
#
_cell.length_a   1.000
_cell.length_b   1.000
_cell.length_c   1.000
_cell.angle_alpha   90.00
_cell.angle_beta   90.00
_cell.angle_gamma   90.00
#
_symmetry.space_group_name_H-M   'P 1'
#
loop_
_entity.id
_entity.type
_entity.pdbx_description
1 polymer ?
#
loop_
_entity_poly.entity_id
_entity_poly.type
_entity_poly.pdbx_seq_one_letter_code
_entity_poly.pdbx_strand_id
1 'polypeptide(L)'
;MKTNTIITIGREFGSAGREIGYRIAEDFGTKLYDKEMLARAAKESGICEEIFESHDEKPTNSFLYSLVMDTYSMGYSGNTYTDMPINHKVFLAQFDAIKKIADEGPCILVGRCADYALESYKNVVTVFIHADLEARIRRIARIYDLTDAKAKDLIVKTDKKRSSYYNYYTNKKWSNADSYELCLNSSQLGIEGTAKLIEQYVTLKESIKNEDRVI
;
A
#
# COMPACT_ATOMS: atom_id res chain seq x y z
N MET A 1 -0.48 14.44 17.55
CA MET A 1 -1.94 14.62 17.29
C MET A 1 -2.63 13.27 17.38
N LYS A 2 -3.96 13.21 17.61
CA LYS A 2 -4.71 11.94 17.51
C LYS A 2 -5.56 11.98 16.25
N THR A 3 -5.64 10.89 15.52
CA THR A 3 -6.48 10.74 14.33
C THR A 3 -7.36 9.48 14.47
N ASN A 4 -8.51 9.47 13.81
CA ASN A 4 -9.34 8.28 13.62
C ASN A 4 -9.20 7.69 12.20
N THR A 5 -8.32 8.28 11.39
CA THR A 5 -8.15 7.95 9.99
C THR A 5 -7.08 6.86 9.79
N ILE A 6 -7.36 5.94 8.90
CA ILE A 6 -6.40 4.98 8.37
C ILE A 6 -5.77 5.61 7.13
N ILE A 7 -4.44 5.57 7.02
CA ILE A 7 -3.73 6.12 5.86
C ILE A 7 -3.09 4.97 5.08
N THR A 8 -3.42 4.84 3.81
CA THR A 8 -2.76 3.90 2.92
C THR A 8 -1.76 4.62 2.02
N ILE A 9 -0.55 4.09 1.87
CA ILE A 9 0.53 4.73 1.11
C ILE A 9 0.98 3.83 -0.03
N GLY A 10 0.53 4.14 -1.26
CA GLY A 10 1.18 3.70 -2.50
C GLY A 10 2.44 4.53 -2.75
N ARG A 11 3.49 3.94 -3.36
CA ARG A 11 4.78 4.67 -3.48
C ARG A 11 5.65 4.14 -4.60
N GLU A 12 6.34 5.02 -5.28
CA GLU A 12 7.47 4.68 -6.13
C GLU A 12 8.70 4.27 -5.31
N PHE A 13 9.56 3.44 -5.88
CA PHE A 13 10.80 3.04 -5.21
C PHE A 13 11.79 4.21 -5.18
N GLY A 14 12.30 4.52 -4.00
CA GLY A 14 13.18 5.67 -3.79
C GLY A 14 12.47 7.00 -3.51
N SER A 15 11.13 7.06 -3.52
CA SER A 15 10.37 8.28 -3.19
C SER A 15 10.28 8.61 -1.69
N ALA A 16 10.95 7.85 -0.83
CA ALA A 16 10.86 7.98 0.63
C ALA A 16 9.47 7.72 1.24
N GLY A 17 8.55 7.10 0.49
CA GLY A 17 7.17 6.90 0.97
C GLY A 17 7.06 6.12 2.28
N ARG A 18 7.99 5.19 2.55
CA ARG A 18 8.04 4.45 3.83
C ARG A 18 8.45 5.36 4.99
N GLU A 19 9.49 6.16 4.80
CA GLU A 19 10.00 7.08 5.81
C GLU A 19 8.99 8.20 6.11
N ILE A 20 8.29 8.69 5.09
CA ILE A 20 7.17 9.63 5.25
C ILE A 20 6.06 8.98 6.09
N GLY A 21 5.72 7.73 5.80
CA GLY A 21 4.76 6.98 6.61
C GLY A 21 5.18 6.83 8.07
N TYR A 22 6.45 6.54 8.36
CA TYR A 22 6.98 6.48 9.73
C TYR A 22 6.86 7.83 10.44
N ARG A 23 7.17 8.92 9.73
CA ARG A 23 7.05 10.27 10.30
C ARG A 23 5.60 10.60 10.69
N ILE A 24 4.65 10.32 9.80
CA ILE A 24 3.23 10.51 10.09
C ILE A 24 2.77 9.62 11.25
N ALA A 25 3.23 8.37 11.31
CA ALA A 25 2.90 7.45 12.39
C ALA A 25 3.37 7.97 13.76
N GLU A 26 4.57 8.53 13.81
CA GLU A 26 5.14 9.16 15.01
C GLU A 26 4.32 10.38 15.44
N ASP A 27 3.99 11.29 14.52
CA ASP A 27 3.28 12.53 14.81
C ASP A 27 1.82 12.29 15.23
N PHE A 28 1.15 11.28 14.68
CA PHE A 28 -0.20 10.87 15.09
C PHE A 28 -0.22 9.90 16.29
N GLY A 29 0.94 9.34 16.68
CA GLY A 29 1.03 8.32 17.72
C GLY A 29 0.34 7.01 17.33
N THR A 30 0.38 6.65 16.05
CA THR A 30 -0.20 5.42 15.52
C THR A 30 0.89 4.43 15.09
N LYS A 31 0.48 3.22 14.67
CA LYS A 31 1.39 2.21 14.13
C LYS A 31 1.48 2.31 12.62
N LEU A 32 2.69 2.09 12.09
CA LEU A 32 2.89 1.83 10.67
C LEU A 32 3.08 0.33 10.47
N TYR A 33 2.42 -0.20 9.44
CA TYR A 33 2.54 -1.57 8.98
C TYR A 33 3.07 -1.61 7.55
N ASP A 34 4.17 -2.30 7.34
CA ASP A 34 4.78 -2.60 6.04
C ASP A 34 5.09 -4.10 5.97
N LYS A 35 6.28 -4.53 6.35
CA LYS A 35 6.62 -5.95 6.38
C LYS A 35 5.89 -6.72 7.49
N GLU A 36 5.55 -6.07 8.56
CA GLU A 36 4.79 -6.64 9.67
C GLU A 36 3.41 -7.18 9.25
N MET A 37 2.82 -6.62 8.19
CA MET A 37 1.60 -7.18 7.57
C MET A 37 1.83 -8.58 7.02
N LEU A 38 3.00 -8.84 6.45
CA LEU A 38 3.35 -10.16 5.90
C LEU A 38 3.47 -11.21 7.01
N ALA A 39 4.20 -10.89 8.07
CA ALA A 39 4.36 -11.78 9.22
C ALA A 39 2.99 -12.10 9.87
N ARG A 40 2.13 -11.10 9.99
CA ARG A 40 0.77 -11.29 10.52
C ARG A 40 -0.07 -12.16 9.60
N ALA A 41 -0.07 -11.89 8.29
CA ALA A 41 -0.78 -12.69 7.31
C ALA A 41 -0.30 -14.15 7.30
N ALA A 42 1.02 -14.38 7.40
CA ALA A 42 1.60 -15.70 7.52
C ALA A 42 1.10 -16.45 8.76
N LYS A 43 1.18 -15.81 9.92
CA LYS A 43 0.73 -16.40 11.19
C LYS A 43 -0.77 -16.78 11.17
N GLU A 44 -1.61 -15.94 10.59
CA GLU A 44 -3.06 -16.13 10.59
C GLU A 44 -3.53 -17.14 9.52
N SER A 45 -2.85 -17.19 8.37
CA SER A 45 -3.21 -18.11 7.27
C SER A 45 -2.61 -19.50 7.38
N GLY A 46 -1.63 -19.70 8.29
CA GLY A 46 -0.86 -20.94 8.40
C GLY A 46 0.11 -21.19 7.24
N ILE A 47 0.30 -20.20 6.35
CA ILE A 47 1.29 -20.26 5.27
C ILE A 47 2.64 -19.79 5.82
N CYS A 48 3.72 -20.49 5.49
CA CYS A 48 5.07 -20.18 5.93
C CYS A 48 5.51 -18.74 5.52
N GLU A 49 6.19 -18.02 6.42
CA GLU A 49 6.59 -16.63 6.20
C GLU A 49 7.53 -16.46 4.99
N GLU A 50 8.42 -17.42 4.75
CA GLU A 50 9.31 -17.41 3.58
C GLU A 50 8.53 -17.43 2.25
N ILE A 51 7.35 -18.06 2.23
CA ILE A 51 6.46 -18.04 1.07
C ILE A 51 5.91 -16.64 0.85
N PHE A 52 5.51 -15.93 1.92
CA PHE A 52 5.07 -14.54 1.81
C PHE A 52 6.18 -13.64 1.27
N GLU A 53 7.39 -13.73 1.82
CA GLU A 53 8.53 -12.94 1.36
C GLU A 53 8.89 -13.22 -0.10
N SER A 54 8.88 -14.49 -0.51
CA SER A 54 9.23 -14.88 -1.88
C SER A 54 8.15 -14.53 -2.91
N HIS A 55 6.88 -14.39 -2.49
CA HIS A 55 5.73 -14.08 -3.36
C HIS A 55 5.17 -12.67 -3.15
N ASP A 56 5.78 -11.87 -2.28
CA ASP A 56 5.35 -10.50 -2.00
C ASP A 56 5.33 -9.64 -3.28
N GLU A 57 4.22 -8.97 -3.52
CA GLU A 57 3.98 -8.13 -4.71
C GLU A 57 4.24 -8.86 -6.06
N LYS A 58 3.99 -10.18 -6.15
CA LYS A 58 4.04 -10.92 -7.41
C LYS A 58 2.64 -11.16 -7.98
N PRO A 59 2.34 -10.71 -9.22
CA PRO A 59 1.08 -11.02 -9.87
C PRO A 59 1.00 -12.50 -10.26
N THR A 60 -0.21 -13.01 -10.38
CA THR A 60 -0.47 -14.36 -10.92
C THR A 60 -0.80 -14.28 -12.41
N ASN A 61 -0.36 -15.25 -13.19
CA ASN A 61 -0.69 -15.36 -14.63
C ASN A 61 -2.05 -16.05 -14.88
N SER A 62 -3.00 -16.02 -13.95
CA SER A 62 -4.20 -16.84 -14.06
C SER A 62 -5.47 -16.00 -14.29
N PHE A 63 -6.22 -16.37 -15.34
CA PHE A 63 -7.58 -15.93 -15.66
C PHE A 63 -8.60 -16.21 -14.52
N LEU A 64 -8.26 -17.08 -13.58
CA LEU A 64 -9.11 -17.49 -12.46
C LEU A 64 -9.34 -16.40 -11.38
N TYR A 65 -8.62 -15.29 -11.45
CA TYR A 65 -8.73 -14.24 -10.43
C TYR A 65 -10.11 -13.59 -10.37
N SER A 66 -10.69 -13.23 -11.52
CA SER A 66 -12.02 -12.61 -11.56
C SER A 66 -13.11 -13.53 -11.03
N LEU A 67 -12.97 -14.83 -11.30
CA LEU A 67 -13.93 -15.84 -10.82
C LEU A 67 -13.87 -16.03 -9.29
N VAL A 68 -12.67 -15.92 -8.71
CA VAL A 68 -12.45 -16.12 -7.27
C VAL A 68 -12.89 -14.90 -6.47
N MET A 69 -12.66 -13.68 -6.96
CA MET A 69 -13.08 -12.46 -6.26
C MET A 69 -14.60 -12.30 -6.24
N ASP A 70 -15.31 -12.67 -7.32
CA ASP A 70 -16.77 -12.71 -7.33
C ASP A 70 -17.32 -13.74 -6.32
N THR A 71 -16.66 -14.89 -6.19
CA THR A 71 -17.06 -15.95 -5.24
C THR A 71 -16.77 -15.54 -3.80
N TYR A 72 -15.68 -14.82 -3.54
CA TYR A 72 -15.29 -14.36 -2.20
C TYR A 72 -16.20 -13.23 -1.70
N SER A 73 -16.61 -12.33 -2.59
CA SER A 73 -17.57 -11.26 -2.26
C SER A 73 -18.97 -11.80 -1.92
N MET A 74 -19.30 -13.01 -2.38
CA MET A 74 -20.58 -13.69 -2.09
C MET A 74 -20.57 -14.59 -0.85
N GLY A 75 -19.49 -14.62 -0.06
CA GLY A 75 -19.42 -15.34 1.22
C GLY A 75 -19.39 -16.88 1.12
N TYR A 76 -19.02 -17.45 -0.02
CA TYR A 76 -18.94 -18.89 -0.20
C TYR A 76 -17.61 -19.45 0.37
N SER A 77 -17.69 -19.99 1.57
CA SER A 77 -16.65 -20.78 2.24
C SER A 77 -16.75 -22.24 1.77
N GLY A 78 -16.19 -22.56 0.63
CA GLY A 78 -16.14 -23.92 0.09
C GLY A 78 -14.74 -24.32 -0.36
N ASN A 79 -14.45 -25.61 -0.47
CA ASN A 79 -13.19 -26.33 -0.77
C ASN A 79 -12.26 -25.78 -1.92
N THR A 80 -12.56 -24.61 -2.46
CA THR A 80 -11.82 -23.95 -3.55
C THR A 80 -10.43 -23.43 -3.14
N TYR A 81 -10.15 -23.31 -1.82
CA TYR A 81 -8.89 -22.78 -1.31
C TYR A 81 -7.69 -23.70 -1.59
N THR A 82 -7.89 -25.01 -1.67
CA THR A 82 -6.82 -26.01 -1.88
C THR A 82 -6.19 -25.94 -3.27
N ASP A 83 -6.98 -25.65 -4.31
CA ASP A 83 -6.50 -25.64 -5.72
C ASP A 83 -6.04 -24.27 -6.23
N MET A 84 -6.06 -23.26 -5.36
CA MET A 84 -5.72 -21.89 -5.73
C MET A 84 -4.20 -21.72 -5.87
N PRO A 85 -3.71 -20.98 -6.90
CA PRO A 85 -2.30 -20.63 -7.02
C PRO A 85 -1.77 -19.93 -5.78
N ILE A 86 -0.53 -20.23 -5.37
CA ILE A 86 0.06 -19.73 -4.13
C ILE A 86 0.08 -18.19 -4.05
N ASN A 87 0.31 -17.48 -5.17
CA ASN A 87 0.26 -16.02 -5.18
C ASN A 87 -1.12 -15.46 -4.81
N HIS A 88 -2.21 -16.15 -5.19
CA HIS A 88 -3.57 -15.76 -4.80
C HIS A 88 -3.82 -16.01 -3.31
N LYS A 89 -3.37 -17.14 -2.79
CA LYS A 89 -3.48 -17.44 -1.35
C LYS A 89 -2.76 -16.37 -0.53
N VAL A 90 -1.55 -15.99 -0.97
CA VAL A 90 -0.76 -14.93 -0.33
C VAL A 90 -1.49 -13.58 -0.39
N PHE A 91 -2.06 -13.22 -1.56
CA PHE A 91 -2.83 -11.99 -1.70
C PHE A 91 -4.05 -11.95 -0.78
N LEU A 92 -4.86 -13.00 -0.77
CA LEU A 92 -6.06 -13.07 0.09
C LEU A 92 -5.69 -13.01 1.57
N ALA A 93 -4.66 -13.72 2.00
CA ALA A 93 -4.20 -13.67 3.38
C ALA A 93 -3.69 -12.26 3.77
N GLN A 94 -3.01 -11.55 2.86
CA GLN A 94 -2.63 -10.14 3.08
C GLN A 94 -3.86 -9.24 3.15
N PHE A 95 -4.84 -9.44 2.28
CA PHE A 95 -6.08 -8.69 2.24
C PHE A 95 -6.86 -8.80 3.55
N ASP A 96 -7.00 -10.02 4.08
CA ASP A 96 -7.66 -10.28 5.36
C ASP A 96 -6.88 -9.68 6.54
N ALA A 97 -5.55 -9.81 6.54
CA ALA A 97 -4.71 -9.21 7.57
C ALA A 97 -4.81 -7.68 7.58
N ILE A 98 -4.87 -7.03 6.40
CA ILE A 98 -5.07 -5.59 6.26
C ILE A 98 -6.40 -5.16 6.90
N LYS A 99 -7.50 -5.86 6.61
CA LYS A 99 -8.81 -5.56 7.21
C LYS A 99 -8.80 -5.70 8.72
N LYS A 100 -8.24 -6.79 9.24
CA LYS A 100 -8.12 -6.99 10.69
C LYS A 100 -7.30 -5.92 11.38
N ILE A 101 -6.18 -5.48 10.75
CA ILE A 101 -5.38 -4.37 11.27
C ILE A 101 -6.20 -3.07 11.27
N ALA A 102 -6.95 -2.81 10.21
CA ALA A 102 -7.82 -1.65 10.10
C ALA A 102 -8.94 -1.62 11.15
N ASP A 103 -9.49 -2.78 11.48
CA ASP A 103 -10.53 -2.92 12.52
C ASP A 103 -9.99 -2.70 13.95
N GLU A 104 -8.68 -2.81 14.16
CA GLU A 104 -8.03 -2.50 15.45
C GLU A 104 -7.93 -0.99 15.72
N GLY A 105 -8.08 -0.16 14.70
CA GLY A 105 -8.06 1.30 14.83
C GLY A 105 -7.17 2.01 13.81
N PRO A 106 -6.92 3.32 14.01
CA PRO A 106 -6.16 4.14 13.09
C PRO A 106 -4.71 3.65 12.97
N CYS A 107 -4.26 3.54 11.73
CA CYS A 107 -2.93 3.03 11.40
C CYS A 107 -2.47 3.53 10.03
N ILE A 108 -1.19 3.29 9.73
CA ILE A 108 -0.62 3.58 8.41
C ILE A 108 -0.21 2.26 7.76
N LEU A 109 -0.69 2.04 6.54
CA LEU A 109 -0.47 0.82 5.77
C LEU A 109 0.32 1.16 4.50
N VAL A 110 1.44 0.47 4.27
CA VAL A 110 2.33 0.79 3.14
C VAL A 110 2.27 -0.30 2.08
N GLY A 111 1.64 0.01 0.94
CA GLY A 111 1.57 -0.87 -0.23
C GLY A 111 0.53 -1.99 -0.14
N ARG A 112 0.77 -3.09 -0.87
CA ARG A 112 0.01 -4.35 -0.91
C ARG A 112 -1.48 -4.18 -1.19
N CYS A 113 -1.80 -3.18 -2.02
CA CYS A 113 -3.19 -2.86 -2.37
C CYS A 113 -4.07 -2.55 -1.14
N ALA A 114 -3.49 -1.95 -0.07
CA ALA A 114 -4.24 -1.64 1.13
C ALA A 114 -5.39 -0.65 0.88
N ASP A 115 -5.21 0.28 -0.05
CA ASP A 115 -6.25 1.19 -0.54
C ASP A 115 -7.45 0.45 -1.16
N TYR A 116 -7.18 -0.65 -1.87
CA TYR A 116 -8.22 -1.51 -2.44
C TYR A 116 -8.88 -2.40 -1.37
N ALA A 117 -8.09 -2.98 -0.47
CA ALA A 117 -8.62 -3.81 0.61
C ALA A 117 -9.58 -3.03 1.53
N LEU A 118 -9.36 -1.73 1.67
CA LEU A 118 -10.14 -0.84 2.53
C LEU A 118 -11.11 0.09 1.78
N GLU A 119 -11.42 -0.19 0.52
CA GLU A 119 -12.28 0.66 -0.32
C GLU A 119 -13.68 0.90 0.29
N SER A 120 -14.20 -0.04 1.07
CA SER A 120 -15.48 0.10 1.77
C SER A 120 -15.40 0.88 3.09
N TYR A 121 -14.20 1.21 3.58
CA TYR A 121 -14.01 1.92 4.84
C TYR A 121 -14.14 3.43 4.64
N LYS A 122 -14.96 4.08 5.47
CA LYS A 122 -15.25 5.53 5.36
C LYS A 122 -14.13 6.43 5.89
N ASN A 123 -13.30 5.92 6.79
CA ASN A 123 -12.24 6.65 7.49
C ASN A 123 -10.85 6.37 6.91
N VAL A 124 -10.74 6.17 5.61
CA VAL A 124 -9.47 5.94 4.92
C VAL A 124 -9.06 7.18 4.12
N VAL A 125 -7.77 7.48 4.13
CA VAL A 125 -7.12 8.42 3.21
C VAL A 125 -6.12 7.64 2.37
N THR A 126 -6.27 7.71 1.05
CA THR A 126 -5.40 7.01 0.10
C THR A 126 -4.39 7.97 -0.50
N VAL A 127 -3.11 7.68 -0.31
CA VAL A 127 -2.00 8.54 -0.74
C VAL A 127 -1.08 7.78 -1.69
N PHE A 128 -0.66 8.44 -2.77
CA PHE A 128 0.45 7.97 -3.61
C PHE A 128 1.63 8.93 -3.53
N ILE A 129 2.81 8.42 -3.20
CA ILE A 129 4.03 9.21 -3.09
C ILE A 129 4.97 8.86 -4.24
N HIS A 130 5.22 9.84 -5.10
CA HIS A 130 6.21 9.74 -6.17
C HIS A 130 7.38 10.73 -5.94
N ALA A 131 8.40 10.67 -6.77
CA ALA A 131 9.51 11.62 -6.74
C ALA A 131 10.20 11.71 -8.11
N ASP A 132 10.90 12.80 -8.35
CA ASP A 132 11.68 12.99 -9.56
C ASP A 132 12.70 11.86 -9.72
N LEU A 133 12.82 11.31 -10.92
CA LEU A 133 13.67 10.14 -11.18
C LEU A 133 15.12 10.36 -10.73
N GLU A 134 15.68 11.53 -11.01
CA GLU A 134 17.05 11.89 -10.60
C GLU A 134 17.22 11.91 -9.07
N ALA A 135 16.21 12.39 -8.34
CA ALA A 135 16.22 12.38 -6.88
C ALA A 135 16.18 10.95 -6.34
N ARG A 136 15.35 10.09 -6.95
CA ARG A 136 15.27 8.67 -6.60
C ARG A 136 16.56 7.93 -6.90
N ILE A 137 17.20 8.18 -8.05
CA ILE A 137 18.48 7.56 -8.41
C ILE A 137 19.54 7.91 -7.38
N ARG A 138 19.75 9.21 -7.07
CA ARG A 138 20.72 9.64 -6.05
C ARG A 138 20.44 9.00 -4.68
N ARG A 139 19.17 8.91 -4.29
CA ARG A 139 18.78 8.31 -3.03
C ARG A 139 19.09 6.82 -2.99
N ILE A 140 18.71 6.07 -4.01
CA ILE A 140 18.91 4.61 -4.08
C ILE A 140 20.38 4.26 -4.24
N ALA A 141 21.14 5.02 -5.06
CA ALA A 141 22.60 4.86 -5.18
C ALA A 141 23.28 4.97 -3.81
N ARG A 142 22.91 5.98 -3.02
CA ARG A 142 23.47 6.20 -1.68
C ARG A 142 23.07 5.11 -0.67
N ILE A 143 21.79 4.68 -0.66
CA ILE A 143 21.28 3.72 0.34
C ILE A 143 21.87 2.31 0.11
N TYR A 144 22.03 1.92 -1.15
CA TYR A 144 22.44 0.56 -1.53
C TYR A 144 23.89 0.48 -2.02
N ASP A 145 24.65 1.57 -1.95
CA ASP A 145 26.04 1.66 -2.45
C ASP A 145 26.15 1.21 -3.92
N LEU A 146 25.31 1.79 -4.78
CA LEU A 146 25.21 1.44 -6.19
C LEU A 146 25.69 2.62 -7.07
N THR A 147 26.12 2.30 -8.31
CA THR A 147 26.23 3.31 -9.35
C THR A 147 24.85 3.81 -9.76
N ASP A 148 24.76 5.04 -10.28
CA ASP A 148 23.51 5.65 -10.76
C ASP A 148 22.80 4.78 -11.79
N ALA A 149 23.53 4.13 -12.70
CA ALA A 149 22.98 3.22 -13.69
C ALA A 149 22.32 2.01 -13.03
N LYS A 150 22.97 1.36 -12.06
CA LYS A 150 22.41 0.23 -11.32
C LYS A 150 21.24 0.65 -10.45
N ALA A 151 21.30 1.83 -9.85
CA ALA A 151 20.20 2.39 -9.07
C ALA A 151 18.97 2.62 -9.94
N LYS A 152 19.14 3.20 -11.13
CA LYS A 152 18.07 3.39 -12.12
C LYS A 152 17.44 2.07 -12.54
N ASP A 153 18.24 1.06 -12.86
CA ASP A 153 17.74 -0.26 -13.23
C ASP A 153 16.92 -0.91 -12.10
N LEU A 154 17.38 -0.78 -10.86
CA LEU A 154 16.68 -1.29 -9.68
C LEU A 154 15.35 -0.57 -9.48
N ILE A 155 15.30 0.75 -9.65
CA ILE A 155 14.08 1.57 -9.57
C ILE A 155 13.07 1.08 -10.60
N VAL A 156 13.46 1.00 -11.87
CA VAL A 156 12.55 0.59 -12.96
C VAL A 156 12.00 -0.82 -12.73
N LYS A 157 12.84 -1.78 -12.33
CA LYS A 157 12.42 -3.15 -12.04
C LYS A 157 11.44 -3.21 -10.86
N THR A 158 11.71 -2.45 -9.80
CA THR A 158 10.87 -2.46 -8.61
C THR A 158 9.52 -1.80 -8.88
N ASP A 159 9.49 -0.65 -9.55
CA ASP A 159 8.25 0.03 -9.90
C ASP A 159 7.41 -0.78 -10.89
N LYS A 160 8.04 -1.45 -11.86
CA LYS A 160 7.35 -2.37 -12.77
C LYS A 160 6.71 -3.55 -12.01
N LYS A 161 7.41 -4.12 -11.02
CA LYS A 161 6.86 -5.19 -10.18
C LYS A 161 5.63 -4.71 -9.42
N ARG A 162 5.71 -3.54 -8.76
CA ARG A 162 4.62 -2.95 -7.98
C ARG A 162 3.42 -2.58 -8.84
N SER A 163 3.65 -1.93 -9.99
CA SER A 163 2.57 -1.56 -10.90
C SER A 163 1.87 -2.79 -11.48
N SER A 164 2.63 -3.83 -11.86
CA SER A 164 2.04 -5.08 -12.35
C SER A 164 1.18 -5.76 -11.29
N TYR A 165 1.66 -5.81 -10.04
CA TYR A 165 0.92 -6.37 -8.93
C TYR A 165 -0.37 -5.57 -8.64
N TYR A 166 -0.26 -4.26 -8.49
CA TYR A 166 -1.40 -3.39 -8.20
C TYR A 166 -2.46 -3.43 -9.29
N ASN A 167 -2.05 -3.24 -10.56
CA ASN A 167 -2.99 -3.22 -11.68
C ASN A 167 -3.70 -4.58 -11.86
N TYR A 168 -3.01 -5.67 -11.54
CA TYR A 168 -3.60 -7.00 -11.63
C TYR A 168 -4.68 -7.26 -10.58
N TYR A 169 -4.42 -6.85 -9.32
CA TYR A 169 -5.31 -7.19 -8.20
C TYR A 169 -6.40 -6.15 -7.94
N THR A 170 -6.28 -4.92 -8.44
CA THR A 170 -7.22 -3.84 -8.08
C THR A 170 -8.10 -3.36 -9.24
N ASN A 171 -7.80 -3.75 -10.47
CA ASN A 171 -8.40 -3.16 -11.68
C ASN A 171 -8.21 -1.63 -11.79
N LYS A 172 -7.37 -1.04 -10.93
CA LYS A 172 -6.97 0.38 -10.95
C LYS A 172 -5.60 0.52 -11.62
N LYS A 173 -5.18 1.76 -11.88
CA LYS A 173 -3.86 2.05 -12.43
C LYS A 173 -2.95 2.58 -11.34
N TRP A 174 -1.84 1.89 -11.09
CA TRP A 174 -0.81 2.33 -10.19
C TRP A 174 -0.24 3.69 -10.61
N SER A 175 0.01 4.59 -9.70
CA SER A 175 0.47 5.98 -9.92
C SER A 175 -0.50 6.90 -10.68
N ASN A 176 -1.72 6.46 -10.97
CA ASN A 176 -2.71 7.34 -11.58
C ASN A 176 -3.45 8.15 -10.50
N ALA A 177 -3.57 9.46 -10.70
CA ALA A 177 -4.24 10.36 -9.75
C ALA A 177 -5.68 9.92 -9.40
N ASP A 178 -6.42 9.36 -10.36
CA ASP A 178 -7.79 8.87 -10.15
C ASP A 178 -7.89 7.70 -9.17
N SER A 179 -6.76 7.05 -8.87
CA SER A 179 -6.72 5.89 -7.97
C SER A 179 -6.51 6.28 -6.49
N TYR A 180 -6.18 7.54 -6.21
CA TYR A 180 -5.79 8.00 -4.87
C TYR A 180 -6.40 9.37 -4.56
N GLU A 181 -6.63 9.67 -3.28
CA GLU A 181 -7.08 11.00 -2.85
C GLU A 181 -5.97 12.04 -2.95
N LEU A 182 -4.72 11.64 -2.70
CA LEU A 182 -3.54 12.49 -2.81
C LEU A 182 -2.45 11.82 -3.64
N CYS A 183 -1.90 12.55 -4.60
CA CYS A 183 -0.67 12.18 -5.32
C CYS A 183 0.38 13.27 -5.08
N LEU A 184 1.48 12.94 -4.39
CA LEU A 184 2.44 13.94 -3.91
C LEU A 184 3.86 13.64 -4.42
N ASN A 185 4.51 14.71 -4.92
CA ASN A 185 5.92 14.67 -5.28
C ASN A 185 6.80 15.02 -4.06
N SER A 186 7.41 14.00 -3.46
CA SER A 186 8.27 14.19 -2.28
C SER A 186 9.59 14.90 -2.58
N SER A 187 10.00 15.03 -3.85
CA SER A 187 11.20 15.79 -4.22
C SER A 187 11.08 17.28 -3.93
N GLN A 188 9.87 17.81 -3.88
CA GLN A 188 9.62 19.24 -3.68
C GLN A 188 9.63 19.65 -2.22
N LEU A 189 9.07 18.81 -1.34
CA LEU A 189 8.88 19.12 0.07
C LEU A 189 9.77 18.30 1.01
N GLY A 190 10.50 17.31 0.48
CA GLY A 190 11.24 16.35 1.29
C GLY A 190 10.32 15.50 2.18
N ILE A 191 10.92 14.72 3.08
CA ILE A 191 10.18 13.81 3.96
C ILE A 191 9.28 14.59 4.91
N GLU A 192 9.84 15.56 5.63
CA GLU A 192 9.12 16.35 6.65
C GLU A 192 7.96 17.16 6.05
N GLY A 193 8.20 17.87 4.96
CA GLY A 193 7.17 18.70 4.33
C GLY A 193 6.05 17.86 3.71
N THR A 194 6.39 16.71 3.13
CA THR A 194 5.38 15.80 2.57
C THR A 194 4.53 15.16 3.67
N ALA A 195 5.14 14.75 4.79
CA ALA A 195 4.43 14.24 5.95
C ALA A 195 3.44 15.29 6.50
N LYS A 196 3.91 16.51 6.74
CA LYS A 196 3.05 17.62 7.22
C LYS A 196 1.88 17.92 6.32
N LEU A 197 2.08 17.88 5.00
CA LEU A 197 0.98 18.09 4.04
C LEU A 197 -0.11 17.03 4.16
N ILE A 198 0.30 15.76 4.30
CA ILE A 198 -0.63 14.64 4.49
C ILE A 198 -1.37 14.79 5.83
N GLU A 199 -0.68 15.13 6.90
CA GLU A 199 -1.28 15.36 8.23
C GLU A 199 -2.30 16.50 8.22
N GLN A 200 -1.99 17.60 7.55
CA GLN A 200 -2.90 18.72 7.37
C GLN A 200 -4.15 18.31 6.59
N TYR A 201 -3.97 17.55 5.51
CA TYR A 201 -5.09 17.01 4.73
C TYR A 201 -5.99 16.12 5.60
N VAL A 202 -5.41 15.18 6.36
CA VAL A 202 -6.16 14.29 7.26
C VAL A 202 -6.94 15.11 8.29
N THR A 203 -6.28 16.05 8.94
CA THR A 203 -6.91 16.93 9.95
C THR A 203 -8.07 17.74 9.35
N LEU A 204 -7.87 18.28 8.15
CA LEU A 204 -8.91 19.03 7.44
C LEU A 204 -10.08 18.11 7.07
N LYS A 205 -9.79 16.93 6.51
CA LYS A 205 -10.81 15.93 6.12
C LYS A 205 -11.65 15.48 7.32
N GLU A 206 -11.04 15.29 8.49
CA GLU A 206 -11.75 14.96 9.74
C GLU A 206 -12.62 16.11 10.26
N SER A 207 -12.23 17.36 10.02
CA SER A 207 -13.00 18.54 10.46
C SER A 207 -14.22 18.85 9.59
N ILE A 208 -14.22 18.42 8.32
CA ILE A 208 -15.32 18.65 7.38
C ILE A 208 -16.40 17.60 7.62
N LYS A 209 -17.62 18.03 7.96
CA LYS A 209 -18.78 17.15 8.06
C LYS A 209 -19.12 16.55 6.70
N ASN A 210 -19.63 15.30 6.70
CA ASN A 210 -19.98 14.61 5.45
C ASN A 210 -21.01 15.38 4.60
N GLU A 211 -21.87 16.16 5.23
CA GLU A 211 -22.89 17.01 4.58
C GLU A 211 -22.25 18.19 3.80
N ASP A 212 -21.04 18.61 4.18
CA ASP A 212 -20.32 19.74 3.57
C ASP A 212 -19.41 19.28 2.41
N ARG A 213 -19.36 17.97 2.08
CA ARG A 213 -18.50 17.39 1.03
C ARG A 213 -19.14 17.32 -0.35
N VAL A 214 -20.12 18.17 -0.60
CA VAL A 214 -20.84 18.22 -1.89
C VAL A 214 -20.13 19.18 -2.83
N ILE A 215 -19.65 18.67 -3.99
CA ILE A 215 -19.24 19.47 -5.14
C ILE A 215 -20.39 19.47 -6.12
#